data_0c35c47f3d3d7fa4f5f1fd60d52924e7
#
_entry.id   0c35c47f3d3d7fa4f5f1fd60d52924e7
#
_cell.length_a   1.000
_cell.length_b   1.000
_cell.length_c   1.000
_cell.angle_alpha   90.00
_cell.angle_beta   90.00
_cell.angle_gamma   90.00
#
_symmetry.space_group_name_H-M   'P 1'
#
loop_
_entity.id
_entity.type
_entity.pdbx_description
1 polymer ?
#
loop_
_entity_poly.entity_id
_entity_poly.type
_entity_poly.pdbx_seq_one_letter_code
_entity_poly.pdbx_strand_id
1 'polypeptide(L)'
;CQANLVSLARAAGFTPEITHSTDDFWATQNLGEVGMGVSIISRLATTAGIQPDLAALPIADNNAFRTVCFVTRKADDRPAVTRVKDEIERASHQYLENI
;
A
#
# COMPACT_ATOMS: atom_id res chain seq x y z
N CYS A 1 -6.01 4.61 -2.50
CA CYS A 1 -6.33 3.17 -2.33
C CYS A 1 -7.71 2.77 -2.83
N GLN A 2 -8.74 3.65 -2.69
CA GLN A 2 -10.11 3.33 -3.13
C GLN A 2 -10.20 2.97 -4.62
N ALA A 3 -9.48 3.68 -5.49
CA ALA A 3 -9.47 3.39 -6.93
C ALA A 3 -8.93 1.99 -7.24
N ASN A 4 -7.91 1.54 -6.52
CA ASN A 4 -7.38 0.18 -6.66
C ASN A 4 -8.37 -0.86 -6.18
N LEU A 5 -9.05 -0.64 -5.07
CA LEU A 5 -10.10 -1.52 -4.56
C LEU A 5 -11.21 -1.71 -5.59
N VAL A 6 -11.74 -0.61 -6.14
CA VAL A 6 -12.80 -0.65 -7.15
C VAL A 6 -12.34 -1.38 -8.40
N SER A 7 -11.13 -1.10 -8.87
CA SER A 7 -10.55 -1.75 -10.06
C SER A 7 -10.39 -3.25 -9.88
N LEU A 8 -9.86 -3.70 -8.76
CA LEU A 8 -9.70 -5.12 -8.44
C LEU A 8 -11.04 -5.83 -8.29
N ALA A 9 -12.00 -5.20 -7.62
CA ALA A 9 -13.35 -5.75 -7.46
C ALA A 9 -14.06 -5.93 -8.81
N ARG A 10 -13.96 -4.95 -9.69
CA ARG A 10 -14.50 -5.04 -11.05
C ARG A 10 -13.84 -6.15 -11.86
N ALA A 11 -12.54 -6.31 -11.77
CA ALA A 11 -11.82 -7.41 -12.42
C ALA A 11 -12.28 -8.78 -11.89
N ALA A 12 -12.65 -8.86 -10.62
CA ALA A 12 -13.21 -10.05 -10.00
C ALA A 12 -14.73 -10.25 -10.22
N GLY A 13 -15.39 -9.31 -10.92
CA GLY A 13 -16.78 -9.43 -11.32
C GLY A 13 -17.81 -8.89 -10.32
N PHE A 14 -17.42 -8.01 -9.41
CA PHE A 14 -18.35 -7.41 -8.44
C PHE A 14 -18.10 -5.92 -8.20
N THR A 15 -19.10 -5.25 -7.63
CA THR A 15 -19.01 -3.87 -7.19
C THR A 15 -18.90 -3.86 -5.66
N PRO A 16 -17.82 -3.29 -5.08
CA PRO A 16 -17.67 -3.26 -3.63
C PRO A 16 -18.61 -2.24 -3.00
N GLU A 17 -19.15 -2.58 -1.85
CA GLU A 17 -19.86 -1.63 -1.00
C GLU A 17 -18.87 -0.97 -0.05
N ILE A 18 -18.59 0.31 -0.24
CA ILE A 18 -17.66 1.08 0.59
C ILE A 18 -18.44 1.78 1.69
N THR A 19 -18.33 1.26 2.92
CA THR A 19 -19.07 1.75 4.08
C THR A 19 -18.28 2.74 4.92
N HIS A 20 -16.94 2.62 4.93
CA HIS A 20 -16.02 3.46 5.70
C HIS A 20 -14.81 3.80 4.85
N SER A 21 -14.22 4.96 5.10
CA SER A 21 -13.00 5.42 4.43
C SER A 21 -12.09 6.15 5.41
N THR A 22 -10.78 5.89 5.31
CA THR A 22 -9.74 6.57 6.09
C THR A 22 -8.44 6.56 5.30
N ASP A 23 -7.59 7.56 5.54
CA ASP A 23 -6.26 7.67 4.95
C ASP A 23 -5.17 7.05 5.85
N ASP A 24 -5.54 6.54 7.02
CA ASP A 24 -4.63 5.95 7.99
C ASP A 24 -4.71 4.42 7.97
N PHE A 25 -3.56 3.76 7.76
CA PHE A 25 -3.50 2.30 7.73
C PHE A 25 -3.77 1.64 9.09
N TRP A 26 -3.43 2.29 10.20
CA TRP A 26 -3.77 1.80 11.53
C TRP A 26 -5.27 1.88 11.79
N ALA A 27 -5.90 3.00 11.41
CA ALA A 27 -7.36 3.12 11.50
C ALA A 27 -8.06 2.08 10.63
N THR A 28 -7.55 1.80 9.44
CA THR A 28 -8.06 0.73 8.57
C THR A 28 -8.01 -0.63 9.27
N GLN A 29 -6.89 -0.96 9.91
CA GLN A 29 -6.75 -2.21 10.65
C GLN A 29 -7.70 -2.28 11.84
N ASN A 30 -7.83 -1.19 12.60
CA ASN A 30 -8.74 -1.14 13.74
C ASN A 30 -10.20 -1.34 13.33
N LEU A 31 -10.63 -0.77 12.22
CA LEU A 31 -11.98 -1.01 11.69
C LEU A 31 -12.20 -2.48 11.32
N GLY A 32 -11.20 -3.13 10.75
CA GLY A 32 -11.24 -4.56 10.46
C GLY A 32 -11.27 -5.42 11.73
N GLU A 33 -10.47 -5.07 12.74
CA GLU A 33 -10.38 -5.79 14.00
C GLU A 33 -11.72 -5.81 14.77
N VAL A 34 -12.46 -4.71 14.75
CA VAL A 34 -13.79 -4.63 15.36
C VAL A 34 -14.90 -5.18 14.46
N GLY A 35 -14.57 -5.77 13.33
CA GLY A 35 -15.55 -6.47 12.48
C GLY A 35 -16.37 -5.57 11.57
N MET A 36 -15.92 -4.35 11.28
CA MET A 36 -16.67 -3.42 10.43
C MET A 36 -16.51 -3.69 8.93
N GLY A 37 -15.70 -4.64 8.55
CA GLY A 37 -15.54 -5.04 7.16
C GLY A 37 -14.15 -5.58 6.82
N VAL A 38 -13.86 -5.62 5.53
CA VAL A 38 -12.56 -6.01 4.99
C VAL A 38 -11.95 -4.84 4.23
N SER A 39 -10.63 -4.80 4.11
CA SER A 39 -9.94 -3.75 3.37
C SER A 39 -8.76 -4.31 2.59
N ILE A 40 -8.30 -3.54 1.61
CA ILE A 40 -7.07 -3.83 0.89
C ILE A 40 -6.00 -2.87 1.37
N ILE A 41 -4.89 -3.41 1.85
CA ILE A 41 -3.71 -2.65 2.26
C ILE A 41 -2.48 -3.10 1.48
N SER A 42 -1.53 -2.21 1.30
CA SER A 42 -0.29 -2.57 0.63
C SER A 42 0.61 -3.40 1.55
N ARG A 43 1.40 -4.29 0.99
CA ARG A 43 2.41 -5.04 1.75
C ARG A 43 3.37 -4.11 2.50
N LEU A 44 3.74 -2.98 1.89
CA LEU A 44 4.59 -1.99 2.55
C LEU A 44 3.97 -1.47 3.86
N ALA A 45 2.66 -1.27 3.90
CA ALA A 45 1.97 -0.83 5.12
C ALA A 45 1.98 -1.91 6.22
N THR A 46 2.10 -3.19 5.87
CA THR A 46 2.15 -4.29 6.84
C THR A 46 3.52 -4.48 7.49
N THR A 47 4.55 -3.80 7.02
CA THR A 47 5.91 -3.90 7.60
C THR A 47 5.98 -3.35 9.02
N ALA A 48 5.09 -2.44 9.40
CA ALA A 48 4.96 -1.91 10.76
C ALA A 48 4.19 -2.87 11.70
N GLY A 49 3.69 -3.97 11.17
CA GLY A 49 2.90 -4.96 11.90
C GLY A 49 1.43 -4.99 11.45
N ILE A 50 0.77 -6.06 11.85
CA ILE A 50 -0.67 -6.27 11.65
C ILE A 50 -1.28 -6.52 13.04
N GLN A 51 -2.48 -6.00 13.27
CA GLN A 51 -3.21 -6.23 14.52
C GLN A 51 -3.39 -7.74 14.76
N PRO A 52 -3.25 -8.21 16.01
CA PRO A 52 -3.20 -9.63 16.34
C PRO A 52 -4.42 -10.46 15.87
N ASP A 53 -5.59 -9.84 15.86
CA ASP A 53 -6.85 -10.49 15.50
C ASP A 53 -7.20 -10.36 14.01
N LEU A 54 -6.26 -9.85 13.19
CA LEU A 54 -6.43 -9.73 11.74
C LEU A 54 -5.64 -10.79 10.99
N ALA A 55 -6.22 -11.28 9.91
CA ALA A 55 -5.53 -12.09 8.91
C ALA A 55 -5.27 -11.25 7.64
N ALA A 56 -4.03 -11.16 7.22
CA ALA A 56 -3.67 -10.59 5.92
C ALA A 56 -3.51 -11.72 4.91
N LEU A 57 -4.38 -11.71 3.90
CA LEU A 57 -4.37 -12.71 2.84
C LEU A 57 -3.86 -12.09 1.54
N PRO A 58 -3.01 -12.78 0.78
CA PRO A 58 -2.57 -12.29 -0.51
C PRO A 58 -3.74 -12.26 -1.51
N ILE A 59 -3.77 -11.23 -2.35
CA ILE A 59 -4.73 -11.16 -3.46
C ILE A 59 -4.21 -12.05 -4.59
N ALA A 60 -5.05 -12.96 -5.09
CA ALA A 60 -4.71 -13.91 -6.14
C ALA A 60 -4.80 -13.29 -7.55
N ASP A 61 -4.36 -12.05 -7.73
CA ASP A 61 -4.33 -11.35 -9.01
C ASP A 61 -2.92 -10.79 -9.22
N ASN A 62 -2.29 -11.19 -10.34
CA ASN A 62 -0.96 -10.74 -10.71
C ASN A 62 -0.89 -9.22 -10.98
N ASN A 63 -2.02 -8.56 -11.20
CA ASN A 63 -2.12 -7.11 -11.39
C ASN A 63 -2.41 -6.36 -10.08
N ALA A 64 -2.51 -7.06 -8.95
CA ALA A 64 -2.73 -6.45 -7.64
C ALA A 64 -1.44 -5.85 -7.07
N PHE A 65 -0.94 -4.81 -7.70
CA PHE A 65 0.25 -4.08 -7.25
C PHE A 65 0.04 -2.58 -7.40
N ARG A 66 0.86 -1.80 -6.72
CA ARG A 66 0.97 -0.36 -6.92
C ARG A 66 2.42 0.05 -7.09
N THR A 67 2.64 1.10 -7.87
CA THR A 67 3.95 1.70 -8.07
C THR A 67 4.10 2.91 -7.15
N VAL A 68 5.19 2.95 -6.41
CA VAL A 68 5.59 4.12 -5.62
C VAL A 68 6.73 4.81 -6.36
N CYS A 69 6.58 6.10 -6.62
CA CYS A 69 7.53 6.87 -7.42
C CYS A 69 8.19 7.96 -6.58
N PHE A 70 9.50 8.12 -6.76
CA PHE A 70 10.20 9.32 -6.33
C PHE A 70 10.11 10.36 -7.43
N VAL A 71 9.64 11.56 -7.11
CA VAL A 71 9.41 12.62 -8.09
C VAL A 71 10.21 13.87 -7.71
N THR A 72 10.98 14.39 -8.66
CA THR A 72 11.72 15.66 -8.52
C THR A 72 11.46 16.55 -9.73
N ARG A 73 11.86 17.81 -9.61
CA ARG A 73 11.97 18.68 -10.80
C ARG A 73 13.05 18.13 -11.72
N LYS A 74 12.82 18.16 -13.03
CA LYS A 74 13.72 17.59 -14.03
C LYS A 74 15.14 18.13 -13.97
N ALA A 75 15.31 19.42 -13.64
CA ALA A 75 16.60 20.11 -13.58
C ALA A 75 17.14 20.27 -12.14
N ASP A 76 16.60 19.55 -11.17
CA ASP A 76 17.03 19.66 -9.78
C ASP A 76 18.28 18.79 -9.55
N ASP A 77 19.43 19.44 -9.55
CA ASP A 77 20.75 18.82 -9.37
C ASP A 77 21.36 19.07 -7.97
N ARG A 78 20.56 19.57 -7.03
CA ARG A 78 21.03 19.82 -5.66
C ARG A 78 21.58 18.53 -5.03
N PRO A 79 22.77 18.58 -4.40
CA PRO A 79 23.38 17.39 -3.78
C PRO A 79 22.48 16.71 -2.74
N ALA A 80 21.71 17.49 -1.96
CA ALA A 80 20.79 16.96 -0.98
C ALA A 80 19.66 16.11 -1.61
N VAL A 81 19.13 16.55 -2.74
CA VAL A 81 18.08 15.81 -3.47
C VAL A 81 18.63 14.49 -4.02
N THR A 82 19.82 14.54 -4.63
CA THR A 82 20.50 13.34 -5.14
C THR A 82 20.79 12.35 -4.01
N ARG A 83 21.27 12.83 -2.86
CA ARG A 83 21.56 11.99 -1.70
C ARG A 83 20.31 11.30 -1.17
N VAL A 84 19.21 12.02 -1.00
CA VAL A 84 17.93 11.45 -0.54
C VAL A 84 17.41 10.43 -1.54
N LYS A 85 17.49 10.73 -2.84
CA LYS A 85 17.10 9.78 -3.89
C LYS A 85 17.89 8.47 -3.78
N ASP A 86 19.21 8.54 -3.68
CA ASP A 86 20.08 7.37 -3.59
C ASP A 86 19.75 6.52 -2.35
N GLU A 87 19.48 7.15 -1.21
CA GLU A 87 19.10 6.45 0.01
C GLU A 87 17.73 5.78 -0.09
N ILE A 88 16.76 6.43 -0.70
CA ILE A 88 15.43 5.84 -0.94
C ILE A 88 15.55 4.66 -1.90
N GLU A 89 16.33 4.79 -2.97
CA GLU A 89 16.56 3.71 -3.94
C GLU A 89 17.22 2.50 -3.28
N ARG A 90 18.25 2.73 -2.48
CA ARG A 90 18.91 1.69 -1.71
C ARG A 90 17.95 0.98 -0.74
N ALA A 91 17.17 1.74 0.02
CA ALA A 91 16.18 1.19 0.95
C ALA A 91 15.08 0.41 0.23
N SER A 92 14.64 0.85 -0.94
CA SER A 92 13.63 0.15 -1.72
C SER A 92 14.13 -1.20 -2.25
N HIS A 93 15.37 -1.27 -2.72
CA HIS A 93 15.98 -2.55 -3.13
C HIS A 93 16.09 -3.51 -1.96
N GLN A 94 16.54 -3.03 -0.80
CA GLN A 94 16.64 -3.85 0.41
C GLN A 94 15.26 -4.37 0.87
N TYR A 95 14.21 -3.55 0.76
CA TYR A 95 12.84 -3.97 1.04
C TYR A 95 12.39 -5.09 0.07
N LEU A 96 12.65 -4.93 -1.22
CA LEU A 96 12.26 -5.91 -2.24
C LEU A 96 12.98 -7.26 -2.10
N GLU A 97 14.22 -7.25 -1.62
CA GLU A 97 14.99 -8.48 -1.35
C GLU A 97 14.41 -9.29 -0.17
N ASN A 98 13.69 -8.64 0.75
CA ASN A 98 13.17 -9.25 1.98
C ASN A 98 11.68 -9.65 1.93
N ILE A 99 11.05 -9.52 0.76
CA ILE A 99 9.64 -9.90 0.59
C ILE A 99 9.45 -11.27 -0.06
#